data_560c8e0f3871965c9c0f50dad174d2c1
#
_entry.id   560c8e0f3871965c9c0f50dad174d2c1
#
_cell.length_a   1.000
_cell.length_b   1.000
_cell.length_c   1.000
_cell.angle_alpha   90.00
_cell.angle_beta   90.00
_cell.angle_gamma   90.00
#
_symmetry.space_group_name_H-M   'P 1'
#
loop_
_entity.id
_entity.type
_entity.pdbx_description
1 polymer ?
#
loop_
_entity_poly.entity_id
_entity_poly.type
_entity_poly.pdbx_seq_one_letter_code
_entity_poly.pdbx_strand_id
1 'polypeptide(L)'
;MPSLKDLRNRIASVKSTQKITKAMQMVAAAKLRRARDAAESARPYATRMAAVIANLAAGVSAEGAPRMLVGTGSQQRELVVVATADKGLAGGFNSSIVRAARDYIAGQIEAGRQVSVLPVGRKARDQLRRLYGGQFIDAPEAGVPSLARAQEIGRASCRERV
;
A
#
# COMPACT_ATOMS: atom_id res chain seq x y z
N MET A 1 -27.64 40.30 9.67
CA MET A 1 -26.18 40.48 9.73
C MET A 1 -25.66 39.75 10.98
N PRO A 2 -24.53 39.05 10.92
CA PRO A 2 -23.96 38.39 12.10
C PRO A 2 -23.58 39.46 13.15
N SER A 3 -23.85 39.16 14.42
CA SER A 3 -23.53 40.07 15.53
C SER A 3 -22.02 40.10 15.79
N LEU A 4 -21.51 41.16 16.44
CA LEU A 4 -20.12 41.25 16.86
C LEU A 4 -19.72 40.08 17.76
N LYS A 5 -20.62 39.53 18.55
CA LYS A 5 -20.43 38.38 19.40
C LYS A 5 -20.22 37.11 18.55
N ASP A 6 -21.00 36.93 17.48
CA ASP A 6 -20.86 35.77 16.58
C ASP A 6 -19.52 35.81 15.84
N LEU A 7 -19.09 36.97 15.40
CA LEU A 7 -17.78 37.15 14.75
C LEU A 7 -16.62 36.82 15.71
N ARG A 8 -16.69 37.26 16.97
CA ARG A 8 -15.68 36.93 17.99
C ARG A 8 -15.63 35.41 18.25
N ASN A 9 -16.79 34.77 18.37
CA ASN A 9 -16.88 33.33 18.55
C ASN A 9 -16.29 32.57 17.35
N ARG A 10 -16.56 33.00 16.12
CA ARG A 10 -15.97 32.40 14.91
C ARG A 10 -14.46 32.56 14.88
N ILE A 11 -13.92 33.74 15.23
CA ILE A 11 -12.48 33.97 15.30
C ILE A 11 -11.84 33.06 16.35
N ALA A 12 -12.44 32.93 17.53
CA ALA A 12 -11.95 32.05 18.58
C ALA A 12 -11.94 30.58 18.14
N SER A 13 -13.00 30.11 17.50
CA SER A 13 -13.11 28.75 16.94
C SER A 13 -12.05 28.48 15.88
N VAL A 14 -11.86 29.40 14.93
CA VAL A 14 -10.84 29.26 13.88
C VAL A 14 -9.43 29.25 14.46
N LYS A 15 -9.13 30.12 15.43
CA LYS A 15 -7.85 30.13 16.15
C LYS A 15 -7.58 28.81 16.88
N SER A 16 -8.61 28.22 17.50
CA SER A 16 -8.50 26.89 18.13
C SER A 16 -8.20 25.81 17.11
N THR A 17 -8.93 25.78 16.00
CA THR A 17 -8.70 24.83 14.89
C THR A 17 -7.30 24.99 14.30
N GLN A 18 -6.80 26.21 14.14
CA GLN A 18 -5.44 26.48 13.67
C GLN A 18 -4.39 25.85 14.61
N LYS A 19 -4.55 26.01 15.94
CA LYS A 19 -3.63 25.41 16.92
C LYS A 19 -3.63 23.87 16.81
N ILE A 20 -4.82 23.27 16.70
CA ILE A 20 -4.95 21.81 16.54
C ILE A 20 -4.27 21.34 15.25
N THR A 21 -4.52 22.03 14.13
CA THR A 21 -3.92 21.67 12.83
C THR A 21 -2.39 21.76 12.87
N LYS A 22 -1.85 22.81 13.53
CA LYS A 22 -0.40 22.97 13.71
C LYS A 22 0.20 21.84 14.56
N ALA A 23 -0.49 21.44 15.64
CA ALA A 23 -0.06 20.31 16.45
C ALA A 23 -0.10 18.99 15.66
N MET A 24 -1.15 18.75 14.87
CA MET A 24 -1.25 17.59 13.99
C MET A 24 -0.13 17.57 12.95
N GLN A 25 0.24 18.71 12.39
CA GLN A 25 1.36 18.83 11.45
C GLN A 25 2.69 18.41 12.10
N MET A 26 2.96 18.86 13.32
CA MET A 26 4.18 18.47 14.05
C MET A 26 4.23 16.97 14.33
N VAL A 27 3.11 16.38 14.77
CA VAL A 27 3.01 14.94 15.00
C VAL A 27 3.19 14.14 13.70
N ALA A 28 2.59 14.60 12.60
CA ALA A 28 2.74 13.96 11.30
C ALA A 28 4.19 14.03 10.79
N ALA A 29 4.85 15.17 10.94
CA ALA A 29 6.26 15.34 10.58
C ALA A 29 7.19 14.42 11.39
N ALA A 30 6.95 14.28 12.71
CA ALA A 30 7.74 13.37 13.54
C ALA A 30 7.53 11.89 13.14
N LYS A 31 6.30 11.49 12.80
CA LYS A 31 6.01 10.13 12.31
C LYS A 31 6.64 9.86 10.95
N LEU A 32 6.57 10.83 10.03
CA LEU A 32 7.19 10.73 8.72
C LEU A 32 8.71 10.56 8.85
N ARG A 33 9.37 11.36 9.70
CA ARG A 33 10.80 11.24 9.93
C ARG A 33 11.18 9.85 10.41
N ARG A 34 10.50 9.32 11.44
CA ARG A 34 10.76 7.96 11.95
C ARG A 34 10.56 6.87 10.88
N ALA A 35 9.50 6.98 10.09
CA ALA A 35 9.22 6.03 9.01
C ALA A 35 10.30 6.09 7.92
N ARG A 36 10.76 7.29 7.58
CA ARG A 36 11.83 7.51 6.62
C ARG A 36 13.16 6.93 7.12
N ASP A 37 13.55 7.26 8.36
CA ASP A 37 14.78 6.76 8.97
C ASP A 37 14.80 5.21 8.99
N ALA A 38 13.67 4.59 9.34
CA ALA A 38 13.52 3.14 9.32
C ALA A 38 13.65 2.55 7.90
N ALA A 39 13.05 3.18 6.90
CA ALA A 39 13.15 2.74 5.51
C ALA A 39 14.59 2.90 4.95
N GLU A 40 15.25 4.01 5.26
CA GLU A 40 16.62 4.27 4.84
C GLU A 40 17.61 3.29 5.49
N SER A 41 17.43 2.96 6.78
CA SER A 41 18.27 1.97 7.47
C SER A 41 18.09 0.54 6.94
N ALA A 42 16.90 0.18 6.46
CA ALA A 42 16.62 -1.13 5.89
C ALA A 42 17.08 -1.28 4.43
N ARG A 43 17.27 -0.18 3.71
CA ARG A 43 17.60 -0.18 2.26
C ARG A 43 18.87 -0.96 1.92
N PRO A 44 20.00 -0.84 2.64
CA PRO A 44 21.22 -1.58 2.32
C PRO A 44 21.03 -3.10 2.36
N TYR A 45 20.25 -3.58 3.34
CA TYR A 45 19.91 -5.00 3.44
C TYR A 45 19.04 -5.45 2.26
N ALA A 46 18.00 -4.71 1.94
CA ALA A 46 17.09 -5.02 0.82
C ALA A 46 17.87 -5.06 -0.53
N THR A 47 18.75 -4.11 -0.76
CA THR A 47 19.58 -4.05 -1.98
C THR A 47 20.51 -5.26 -2.09
N ARG A 48 21.20 -5.63 -1.00
CA ARG A 48 22.07 -6.80 -0.99
C ARG A 48 21.30 -8.10 -1.17
N MET A 49 20.16 -8.23 -0.52
CA MET A 49 19.30 -9.42 -0.66
C MET A 49 18.79 -9.56 -2.09
N ALA A 50 18.35 -8.47 -2.73
CA ALA A 50 17.95 -8.48 -4.13
C ALA A 50 19.09 -8.95 -5.07
N ALA A 51 20.32 -8.49 -4.83
CA ALA A 51 21.48 -8.94 -5.59
C ALA A 51 21.77 -10.43 -5.39
N VAL A 52 21.68 -10.94 -4.16
CA VAL A 52 21.85 -12.38 -3.86
C VAL A 52 20.79 -13.21 -4.59
N ILE A 53 19.53 -12.80 -4.53
CA ILE A 53 18.42 -13.50 -5.22
C ILE A 53 18.64 -13.48 -6.73
N ALA A 54 19.05 -12.35 -7.31
CA ALA A 54 19.34 -12.25 -8.74
C ALA A 54 20.49 -13.18 -9.17
N ASN A 55 21.56 -13.26 -8.38
CA ASN A 55 22.67 -14.15 -8.65
C ASN A 55 22.25 -15.63 -8.54
N LEU A 56 21.44 -15.98 -7.53
CA LEU A 56 20.90 -17.33 -7.42
C LEU A 56 20.01 -17.69 -8.60
N ALA A 57 19.14 -16.78 -9.03
CA ALA A 57 18.26 -17.00 -10.17
C ALA A 57 19.04 -17.19 -11.48
N ALA A 58 20.16 -16.48 -11.65
CA ALA A 58 21.02 -16.61 -12.83
C ALA A 58 21.82 -17.93 -12.85
N GLY A 59 22.12 -18.51 -11.66
CA GLY A 59 22.91 -19.72 -11.53
C GLY A 59 22.13 -21.04 -11.49
N VAL A 60 20.79 -20.98 -11.44
CA VAL A 60 19.94 -22.17 -11.32
C VAL A 60 19.30 -22.51 -12.68
N SER A 61 19.45 -23.75 -13.14
CA SER A 61 18.73 -24.25 -14.31
C SER A 61 17.23 -24.40 -14.00
N ALA A 62 16.38 -24.20 -15.00
CA ALA A 62 14.92 -24.26 -14.82
C ALA A 62 14.42 -25.63 -14.33
N GLU A 63 15.17 -26.71 -14.63
CA GLU A 63 14.86 -28.05 -14.16
C GLU A 63 15.24 -28.22 -12.69
N GLY A 64 14.25 -28.44 -11.82
CA GLY A 64 14.42 -28.64 -10.38
C GLY A 64 14.50 -27.37 -9.52
N ALA A 65 14.45 -26.19 -10.11
CA ALA A 65 14.44 -24.93 -9.38
C ALA A 65 13.11 -24.66 -8.68
N PRO A 66 13.11 -24.00 -7.50
CA PRO A 66 11.89 -23.56 -6.86
C PRO A 66 11.07 -22.64 -7.78
N ARG A 67 9.78 -22.91 -7.92
CA ARG A 67 8.86 -22.10 -8.77
C ARG A 67 8.86 -20.60 -8.41
N MET A 68 9.10 -20.27 -7.16
CA MET A 68 9.24 -18.88 -6.71
C MET A 68 10.44 -18.16 -7.34
N LEU A 69 11.47 -18.88 -7.74
CA LEU A 69 12.69 -18.30 -8.32
C LEU A 69 12.61 -18.21 -9.84
N VAL A 70 12.05 -19.24 -10.51
CA VAL A 70 12.01 -19.34 -11.99
C VAL A 70 10.65 -18.99 -12.58
N GLY A 71 9.62 -18.83 -11.74
CA GLY A 71 8.24 -18.59 -12.17
C GLY A 71 7.53 -19.89 -12.60
N THR A 72 6.25 -19.74 -12.95
CA THR A 72 5.40 -20.85 -13.41
C THR A 72 5.39 -21.01 -14.93
N GLY A 73 5.99 -20.09 -15.67
CA GLY A 73 5.92 -20.01 -17.13
C GLY A 73 4.53 -19.56 -17.67
N SER A 74 3.53 -19.43 -16.79
CA SER A 74 2.19 -18.99 -17.17
C SER A 74 1.95 -17.54 -16.75
N GLN A 75 1.35 -16.75 -17.62
CA GLN A 75 0.92 -15.37 -17.34
C GLN A 75 -0.61 -15.26 -17.18
N GLN A 76 -1.30 -16.39 -16.99
CA GLN A 76 -2.76 -16.44 -16.86
C GLN A 76 -3.28 -15.87 -15.55
N ARG A 77 -2.49 -15.97 -14.48
CA ARG A 77 -2.84 -15.47 -13.14
C ARG A 77 -1.95 -14.32 -12.74
N GLU A 78 -2.57 -13.28 -12.23
CA GLU A 78 -1.85 -12.08 -11.80
C GLU A 78 -2.32 -11.63 -10.42
N LEU A 79 -1.36 -11.34 -9.54
CA LEU A 79 -1.61 -10.75 -8.23
C LEU A 79 -1.25 -9.27 -8.25
N VAL A 80 -2.24 -8.43 -8.03
CA VAL A 80 -2.06 -6.98 -7.93
C VAL A 80 -2.07 -6.56 -6.47
N VAL A 81 -0.92 -6.11 -5.96
CA VAL A 81 -0.80 -5.58 -4.60
C VAL A 81 -0.99 -4.06 -4.66
N VAL A 82 -2.04 -3.57 -3.99
CA VAL A 82 -2.38 -2.14 -3.97
C VAL A 82 -2.12 -1.54 -2.61
N ALA A 83 -1.00 -0.83 -2.46
CA ALA A 83 -0.59 -0.23 -1.18
C ALA A 83 -1.05 1.22 -1.08
N THR A 84 -1.87 1.52 -0.07
CA THR A 84 -2.40 2.86 0.25
C THR A 84 -2.28 3.17 1.73
N ALA A 85 -2.64 4.39 2.13
CA ALA A 85 -2.73 4.75 3.53
C ALA A 85 -4.03 4.24 4.18
N ASP A 86 -3.97 4.07 5.52
CA ASP A 86 -5.17 3.75 6.32
C ASP A 86 -6.03 4.97 6.59
N LYS A 87 -5.40 6.14 6.70
CA LYS A 87 -6.05 7.40 7.03
C LYS A 87 -6.17 8.29 5.79
N GLY A 88 -7.15 9.18 5.81
CA GLY A 88 -7.31 10.24 4.83
C GLY A 88 -6.40 11.44 5.09
N LEU A 89 -6.75 12.58 4.51
CA LEU A 89 -6.01 13.84 4.57
C LEU A 89 -4.59 13.74 3.98
N ALA A 90 -4.42 12.91 2.96
CA ALA A 90 -3.18 12.71 2.21
C ALA A 90 -3.25 13.30 0.79
N GLY A 91 -4.07 14.33 0.57
CA GLY A 91 -4.32 14.90 -0.75
C GLY A 91 -4.80 13.85 -1.75
N GLY A 92 -4.27 13.87 -2.96
CA GLY A 92 -4.59 12.92 -4.03
C GLY A 92 -3.88 11.56 -3.94
N PHE A 93 -3.06 11.31 -2.93
CA PHE A 93 -2.22 10.10 -2.84
C PHE A 93 -3.03 8.80 -3.01
N ASN A 94 -4.04 8.59 -2.17
CA ASN A 94 -4.82 7.35 -2.20
C ASN A 94 -5.64 7.22 -3.50
N SER A 95 -6.25 8.31 -3.95
CA SER A 95 -7.10 8.31 -5.16
C SER A 95 -6.30 8.09 -6.44
N SER A 96 -5.06 8.60 -6.53
CA SER A 96 -4.17 8.37 -7.68
C SER A 96 -3.79 6.90 -7.79
N ILE A 97 -3.39 6.29 -6.66
CA ILE A 97 -3.02 4.86 -6.61
C ILE A 97 -4.21 3.99 -6.98
N VAL A 98 -5.39 4.25 -6.40
CA VAL A 98 -6.59 3.45 -6.69
C VAL A 98 -7.02 3.60 -8.13
N ARG A 99 -6.91 4.79 -8.73
CA ARG A 99 -7.21 5.00 -10.15
C ARG A 99 -6.27 4.17 -11.02
N ALA A 100 -4.96 4.29 -10.82
CA ALA A 100 -3.97 3.51 -11.56
C ALA A 100 -4.19 1.99 -11.39
N ALA A 101 -4.50 1.55 -10.17
CA ALA A 101 -4.81 0.14 -9.91
C ALA A 101 -6.08 -0.33 -10.65
N ARG A 102 -7.13 0.49 -10.68
CA ARG A 102 -8.36 0.16 -11.42
C ARG A 102 -8.13 0.02 -12.91
N ASP A 103 -7.42 0.99 -13.49
CA ASP A 103 -7.11 0.99 -14.93
C ASP A 103 -6.25 -0.22 -15.29
N TYR A 104 -5.28 -0.54 -14.47
CA TYR A 104 -4.43 -1.72 -14.65
C TYR A 104 -5.23 -3.03 -14.52
N ILE A 105 -6.01 -3.21 -13.46
CA ILE A 105 -6.83 -4.41 -13.21
C ILE A 105 -7.83 -4.62 -14.38
N ALA A 106 -8.51 -3.55 -14.82
CA ALA A 106 -9.43 -3.62 -15.93
C ALA A 106 -8.76 -4.14 -17.22
N GLY A 107 -7.59 -3.57 -17.56
CA GLY A 107 -6.84 -4.02 -18.73
C GLY A 107 -6.37 -5.47 -18.64
N GLN A 108 -6.01 -5.97 -17.44
CA GLN A 108 -5.63 -7.38 -17.27
C GLN A 108 -6.84 -8.32 -17.42
N ILE A 109 -7.99 -7.93 -16.88
CA ILE A 109 -9.24 -8.71 -17.04
C ILE A 109 -9.68 -8.75 -18.52
N GLU A 110 -9.61 -7.61 -19.22
CA GLU A 110 -9.89 -7.53 -20.65
C GLU A 110 -8.94 -8.40 -21.50
N ALA A 111 -7.69 -8.54 -21.07
CA ALA A 111 -6.72 -9.46 -21.66
C ALA A 111 -6.98 -10.95 -21.33
N GLY A 112 -8.07 -11.27 -20.63
CA GLY A 112 -8.45 -12.64 -20.27
C GLY A 112 -7.67 -13.25 -19.12
N ARG A 113 -6.97 -12.44 -18.32
CA ARG A 113 -6.20 -12.92 -17.16
C ARG A 113 -7.07 -13.00 -15.90
N GLN A 114 -6.76 -13.97 -15.05
CA GLN A 114 -7.34 -14.05 -13.71
C GLN A 114 -6.58 -13.12 -12.79
N VAL A 115 -7.26 -12.10 -12.28
CA VAL A 115 -6.65 -11.10 -11.40
C VAL A 115 -7.09 -11.34 -9.97
N SER A 116 -6.13 -11.55 -9.06
CA SER A 116 -6.31 -11.50 -7.60
C SER A 116 -5.81 -10.15 -7.09
N VAL A 117 -6.52 -9.55 -6.15
CA VAL A 117 -6.19 -8.23 -5.61
C VAL A 117 -5.89 -8.33 -4.13
N LEU A 118 -4.70 -7.87 -3.72
CA LEU A 118 -4.28 -7.74 -2.33
C LEU A 118 -4.25 -6.27 -1.91
N PRO A 119 -5.33 -5.74 -1.31
CA PRO A 119 -5.34 -4.36 -0.85
C PRO A 119 -4.59 -4.24 0.47
N VAL A 120 -3.49 -3.50 0.46
CA VAL A 120 -2.73 -3.12 1.66
C VAL A 120 -3.09 -1.69 2.03
N GLY A 121 -3.72 -1.53 3.17
CA GLY A 121 -4.27 -0.26 3.64
C GLY A 121 -5.79 -0.12 3.42
N ARG A 122 -6.42 0.55 4.39
CA ARG A 122 -7.87 0.69 4.41
C ARG A 122 -8.43 1.40 3.18
N LYS A 123 -7.74 2.42 2.68
CA LYS A 123 -8.25 3.24 1.57
C LYS A 123 -8.31 2.49 0.24
N ALA A 124 -7.36 1.59 -0.03
CA ALA A 124 -7.46 0.69 -1.19
C ALA A 124 -8.64 -0.26 -1.04
N ARG A 125 -8.77 -0.91 0.13
CA ARG A 125 -9.86 -1.85 0.42
C ARG A 125 -11.23 -1.21 0.22
N ASP A 126 -11.47 -0.05 0.85
CA ASP A 126 -12.77 0.62 0.81
C ASP A 126 -13.17 1.04 -0.62
N GLN A 127 -12.21 1.55 -1.40
CA GLN A 127 -12.48 2.08 -2.73
C GLN A 127 -12.57 0.99 -3.81
N LEU A 128 -11.81 -0.09 -3.68
CA LEU A 128 -11.81 -1.18 -4.66
C LEU A 128 -12.88 -2.25 -4.37
N ARG A 129 -13.35 -2.37 -3.13
CA ARG A 129 -14.28 -3.41 -2.69
C ARG A 129 -15.56 -3.47 -3.53
N ARG A 130 -16.09 -2.32 -3.94
CA ARG A 130 -17.34 -2.29 -4.72
C ARG A 130 -17.20 -2.90 -6.10
N LEU A 131 -16.02 -2.78 -6.73
CA LEU A 131 -15.79 -3.23 -8.10
C LEU A 131 -15.10 -4.60 -8.14
N TYR A 132 -14.18 -4.83 -7.22
CA TYR A 132 -13.27 -5.98 -7.24
C TYR A 132 -13.28 -6.79 -5.94
N GLY A 133 -14.32 -6.65 -5.10
CA GLY A 133 -14.40 -7.37 -3.83
C GLY A 133 -14.36 -8.90 -3.96
N GLY A 134 -14.87 -9.43 -5.08
CA GLY A 134 -14.81 -10.86 -5.38
C GLY A 134 -13.42 -11.39 -5.77
N GLN A 135 -12.50 -10.50 -6.15
CA GLN A 135 -11.11 -10.82 -6.46
C GLN A 135 -10.16 -10.57 -5.28
N PHE A 136 -10.69 -10.10 -4.14
CA PHE A 136 -9.85 -9.85 -2.97
C PHE A 136 -9.39 -11.17 -2.38
N ILE A 137 -8.09 -11.27 -2.15
CA ILE A 137 -7.51 -12.26 -1.25
C ILE A 137 -7.42 -11.68 0.16
N ASP A 138 -7.33 -12.57 1.16
CA ASP A 138 -7.21 -12.15 2.56
C ASP A 138 -6.07 -11.16 2.75
N ALA A 139 -6.44 -9.92 3.01
CA ALA A 139 -5.51 -8.83 3.23
C ALA A 139 -5.32 -8.63 4.73
N PRO A 140 -4.08 -8.45 5.20
CA PRO A 140 -3.83 -8.11 6.58
C PRO A 140 -4.56 -6.83 6.96
N GLU A 141 -5.05 -6.77 8.20
CA GLU A 141 -5.70 -5.57 8.70
C GLU A 141 -4.77 -4.35 8.63
N ALA A 142 -5.36 -3.19 8.41
CA ALA A 142 -4.66 -1.92 8.39
C ALA A 142 -3.97 -1.63 9.73
N GLY A 143 -2.80 -1.00 9.72
CA GLY A 143 -2.10 -0.61 10.96
C GLY A 143 -0.64 -0.21 10.74
N VAL A 144 0.09 -0.09 11.83
CA VAL A 144 1.49 0.32 11.80
C VAL A 144 2.34 -0.74 11.06
N PRO A 145 3.23 -0.36 10.14
CA PRO A 145 4.16 -1.29 9.50
C PRO A 145 4.98 -2.05 10.54
N SER A 146 4.99 -3.38 10.45
CA SER A 146 5.75 -4.27 11.31
C SER A 146 6.27 -5.46 10.50
N LEU A 147 7.28 -6.14 11.03
CA LEU A 147 7.81 -7.37 10.39
C LEU A 147 6.72 -8.44 10.26
N ALA A 148 5.91 -8.65 11.29
CA ALA A 148 4.81 -9.61 11.27
C ALA A 148 3.85 -9.32 10.11
N ARG A 149 3.47 -8.06 9.92
CA ARG A 149 2.60 -7.63 8.81
C ARG A 149 3.26 -7.79 7.44
N ALA A 150 4.54 -7.48 7.31
CA ALA A 150 5.28 -7.73 6.08
C ALA A 150 5.31 -9.23 5.73
N GLN A 151 5.44 -10.10 6.75
CA GLN A 151 5.36 -11.55 6.58
C GLN A 151 3.97 -12.03 6.16
N GLU A 152 2.89 -11.46 6.70
CA GLU A 152 1.52 -11.76 6.29
C GLU A 152 1.29 -11.42 4.82
N ILE A 153 1.70 -10.22 4.38
CA ILE A 153 1.62 -9.79 2.98
C ILE A 153 2.46 -10.72 2.10
N GLY A 154 3.68 -11.06 2.53
CA GLY A 154 4.55 -11.98 1.82
C GLY A 154 3.93 -13.36 1.66
N ARG A 155 3.37 -13.93 2.73
CA ARG A 155 2.70 -15.24 2.69
C ARG A 155 1.47 -15.24 1.79
N ALA A 156 0.63 -14.20 1.88
CA ALA A 156 -0.51 -14.05 0.98
C ALA A 156 -0.06 -13.98 -0.48
N SER A 157 0.97 -13.19 -0.79
CA SER A 157 1.54 -13.08 -2.14
C SER A 157 2.15 -14.38 -2.65
N CYS A 158 2.76 -15.18 -1.76
CA CYS A 158 3.34 -16.49 -2.13
C CYS A 158 2.27 -17.53 -2.44
N ARG A 159 1.16 -17.57 -1.70
CA ARG A 159 0.08 -18.54 -1.92
C ARG A 159 -0.56 -18.41 -3.30
N GLU A 160 -0.69 -17.20 -3.81
CA GLU A 160 -1.29 -16.93 -5.11
C GLU A 160 -0.34 -17.21 -6.30
N ARG A 161 0.96 -17.37 -6.04
CA ARG A 161 1.97 -17.61 -7.09
C ARG A 161 2.31 -19.09 -7.31
N VAL A 162 1.83 -19.98 -6.46
CA VAL A 162 2.08 -21.43 -6.50
C VAL A 162 0.81 -22.15 -6.91
#